data_6966cacf8b482429f2c28026d5a34804
#
_entry.id   6966cacf8b482429f2c28026d5a34804
#
_cell.length_a   1.000
_cell.length_b   1.000
_cell.length_c   1.000
_cell.angle_alpha   90.00
_cell.angle_beta   90.00
_cell.angle_gamma   90.00
#
_symmetry.space_group_name_H-M   'P 1'
#
loop_
_entity.id
_entity.type
_entity.pdbx_description
1 polymer ?
#
loop_
_entity_poly.entity_id
_entity_poly.type
_entity_poly.pdbx_seq_one_letter_code
_entity_poly.pdbx_strand_id
1 'polypeptide(L)'
;RGRTWNVLYTLDLPYSDGPWKLCGLPGLIMKVVDQKRDFSFSAYKVETVKELIGTFSKKGAKSVTPKEYAEDLVSAYSYEDFSNSKVHIIVDGKEWKPTQKTPCLLEYFDEKIK
;
A
#
# COMPACT_ATOMS: atom_id res chain seq x y z
N ARG A 1 7.96 -1.01 5.28
CA ARG A 1 9.02 -1.71 6.01
C ARG A 1 8.81 -3.21 5.93
N GLY A 2 9.90 -3.99 5.98
CA GLY A 2 9.88 -5.45 6.12
C GLY A 2 9.59 -6.26 4.85
N ARG A 3 9.26 -5.65 3.72
CA ARG A 3 9.16 -6.35 2.43
C ARG A 3 10.39 -6.11 1.58
N THR A 4 10.83 -7.17 0.89
CA THR A 4 11.84 -7.07 -0.17
C THR A 4 11.13 -6.91 -1.50
N TRP A 5 11.57 -5.94 -2.29
CA TRP A 5 10.97 -5.58 -3.56
C TRP A 5 11.94 -5.79 -4.72
N ASN A 6 11.47 -6.41 -5.77
CA ASN A 6 12.15 -6.45 -7.07
C ASN A 6 11.61 -5.28 -7.90
N VAL A 7 12.52 -4.43 -8.37
CA VAL A 7 12.18 -3.16 -9.00
C VAL A 7 12.80 -3.07 -10.38
N LEU A 8 11.98 -2.70 -11.36
CA LEU A 8 12.42 -2.30 -12.70
C LEU A 8 12.18 -0.78 -12.84
N TYR A 9 13.22 -0.05 -13.20
CA TYR A 9 13.13 1.40 -13.41
C TYR A 9 13.78 1.80 -14.75
N THR A 10 13.48 3.00 -15.24
CA THR A 10 14.05 3.53 -16.49
C THR A 10 14.86 4.78 -16.24
N LEU A 11 16.03 4.86 -16.88
CA LEU A 11 16.87 6.07 -16.87
C LEU A 11 16.42 7.14 -17.87
N ASP A 12 15.57 6.77 -18.83
CA ASP A 12 15.01 7.72 -19.82
C ASP A 12 14.12 8.77 -19.15
N LEU A 13 13.57 8.45 -18.00
CA LEU A 13 12.79 9.35 -17.14
C LEU A 13 13.54 9.52 -15.81
N PRO A 14 14.42 10.53 -15.69
CA PRO A 14 15.30 10.69 -14.53
C PRO A 14 14.58 11.28 -13.31
N TYR A 15 13.43 10.75 -12.98
CA TYR A 15 12.64 11.12 -11.82
C TYR A 15 12.77 10.05 -10.74
N SER A 16 13.24 10.44 -9.56
CA SER A 16 13.39 9.54 -8.42
C SER A 16 12.06 9.28 -7.73
N ASP A 17 11.11 8.67 -8.45
CA ASP A 17 9.74 8.47 -8.00
C ASP A 17 9.22 7.08 -8.41
N GLY A 18 8.09 6.70 -7.85
CA GLY A 18 7.47 5.40 -8.11
C GLY A 18 6.14 5.21 -7.38
N PRO A 19 5.55 4.03 -7.46
CA PRO A 19 4.27 3.74 -6.83
C PRO A 19 4.39 3.71 -5.31
N TRP A 20 3.33 4.12 -4.64
CA TRP A 20 3.19 4.13 -3.18
C TRP A 20 4.33 4.92 -2.51
N LYS A 21 5.13 4.33 -1.64
CA LYS A 21 6.27 4.96 -0.95
C LYS A 21 7.63 4.60 -1.57
N LEU A 22 7.62 3.93 -2.72
CA LEU A 22 8.84 3.45 -3.36
C LEU A 22 9.43 4.56 -4.22
N CYS A 23 10.62 4.99 -3.85
CA CYS A 23 11.38 6.05 -4.53
C CYS A 23 12.87 5.91 -4.23
N GLY A 24 13.70 6.83 -4.70
CA GLY A 24 15.11 6.89 -4.38
C GLY A 24 16.03 6.22 -5.40
N LEU A 25 15.51 5.68 -6.50
CA LEU A 25 16.30 5.20 -7.62
C LEU A 25 16.61 6.33 -8.60
N PRO A 26 17.66 6.20 -9.46
CA PRO A 26 18.06 7.27 -10.36
C PRO A 26 17.10 7.49 -11.56
N GLY A 27 15.99 6.77 -11.60
CA GLY A 27 14.96 6.89 -12.64
C GLY A 27 13.59 6.43 -12.15
N LEU A 28 12.57 6.70 -12.98
CA LEU A 28 11.19 6.37 -12.65
C LEU A 28 10.97 4.86 -12.56
N ILE A 29 10.38 4.43 -11.47
CA ILE A 29 10.04 3.02 -11.24
C ILE A 29 8.85 2.63 -12.13
N MET A 30 9.07 1.68 -13.02
CA MET A 30 8.10 1.21 -13.99
C MET A 30 7.35 -0.06 -13.55
N LYS A 31 8.02 -0.90 -12.78
CA LYS A 31 7.43 -2.13 -12.25
C LYS A 31 8.03 -2.49 -10.91
N VAL A 32 7.19 -2.94 -10.02
CA VAL A 32 7.59 -3.42 -8.70
C VAL A 32 6.80 -4.67 -8.36
N VAL A 33 7.48 -5.67 -7.85
CA VAL A 33 6.86 -6.90 -7.34
C VAL A 33 7.53 -7.25 -6.03
N ASP A 34 6.77 -7.52 -5.00
CA ASP A 34 7.36 -8.00 -3.76
C ASP A 34 7.84 -9.45 -3.89
N GLN A 35 8.79 -9.85 -3.05
CA GLN A 35 9.41 -11.17 -3.12
C GLN A 35 8.39 -12.31 -2.96
N LYS A 36 7.35 -12.11 -2.18
CA LYS A 36 6.27 -13.07 -1.96
C LYS A 36 5.22 -13.08 -3.05
N ARG A 37 5.28 -12.11 -3.98
CA ARG A 37 4.31 -11.89 -5.05
C ARG A 37 2.87 -11.60 -4.57
N ASP A 38 2.73 -11.08 -3.36
CA ASP A 38 1.44 -10.62 -2.84
C ASP A 38 0.99 -9.32 -3.53
N PHE A 39 1.97 -8.47 -3.89
CA PHE A 39 1.73 -7.16 -4.48
C PHE A 39 2.58 -6.94 -5.73
N SER A 40 1.96 -6.35 -6.73
CA SER A 40 2.62 -5.93 -7.97
C SER A 40 2.05 -4.60 -8.44
N PHE A 41 2.94 -3.69 -8.81
CA PHE A 41 2.60 -2.43 -9.45
C PHE A 41 3.29 -2.37 -10.80
N SER A 42 2.58 -2.03 -11.85
CA SER A 42 3.14 -1.84 -13.19
C SER A 42 2.61 -0.55 -13.79
N ALA A 43 3.50 0.32 -14.24
CA ALA A 43 3.13 1.49 -15.02
C ALA A 43 2.63 1.02 -16.39
N TYR A 44 1.47 1.48 -16.79
CA TYR A 44 0.91 1.20 -18.12
C TYR A 44 0.90 2.45 -19.03
N LYS A 45 1.04 3.63 -18.44
CA LYS A 45 1.08 4.90 -19.17
C LYS A 45 1.80 5.95 -18.36
N VAL A 46 2.61 6.76 -19.03
CA VAL A 46 3.26 7.95 -18.49
C VAL A 46 2.95 9.11 -19.39
N GLU A 47 2.45 10.20 -18.84
CA GLU A 47 2.12 11.42 -19.57
C GLU A 47 2.71 12.66 -18.89
N THR A 48 3.21 13.58 -19.69
CA THR A 48 3.58 14.90 -19.19
C THR A 48 2.37 15.80 -19.18
N VAL A 49 2.04 16.36 -18.02
CA VAL A 49 0.94 17.31 -17.85
C VAL A 49 1.50 18.72 -17.62
N LYS A 50 0.80 19.72 -18.12
CA LYS A 50 1.18 21.13 -17.96
C LYS A 50 0.67 21.76 -16.66
N GLU A 51 -0.32 21.14 -16.04
CA GLU A 51 -0.96 21.65 -14.84
C GLU A 51 -0.56 20.82 -13.63
N LEU A 52 -0.37 21.47 -12.49
CA LEU A 52 -0.19 20.80 -11.21
C LEU A 52 -1.46 20.03 -10.84
N ILE A 53 -1.34 18.71 -10.80
CA ILE A 53 -2.39 17.84 -10.27
C ILE A 53 -2.35 17.95 -8.76
N GLY A 54 -3.18 18.80 -8.20
CA GLY A 54 -3.49 18.96 -6.80
C GLY A 54 -2.39 18.65 -5.76
N THR A 55 -2.40 19.35 -4.67
CA THR A 55 -1.59 19.03 -3.49
C THR A 55 -2.48 18.50 -2.36
N PHE A 56 -2.04 17.46 -1.68
CA PHE A 56 -2.73 17.00 -0.47
C PHE A 56 -2.63 18.06 0.63
N SER A 57 -3.78 18.47 1.16
CA SER A 57 -3.81 19.35 2.33
C SER A 57 -3.45 18.54 3.58
N LYS A 58 -2.49 19.03 4.36
CA LYS A 58 -2.18 18.49 5.70
C LYS A 58 -3.13 19.01 6.78
N LYS A 59 -4.12 19.83 6.41
CA LYS A 59 -5.08 20.40 7.37
C LYS A 59 -5.88 19.27 8.01
N GLY A 60 -5.83 19.18 9.34
CA GLY A 60 -6.48 18.13 10.12
C GLY A 60 -5.68 16.82 10.23
N ALA A 61 -4.52 16.72 9.62
CA ALA A 61 -3.66 15.54 9.79
C ALA A 61 -3.03 15.55 11.20
N LYS A 62 -3.09 14.38 11.87
CA LYS A 62 -2.42 14.15 13.16
C LYS A 62 -1.06 13.50 12.90
N SER A 63 -0.02 13.98 13.55
CA SER A 63 1.28 13.30 13.56
C SER A 63 1.23 12.14 14.55
N VAL A 64 1.60 10.96 14.11
CA VAL A 64 1.61 9.74 14.93
C VAL A 64 2.97 9.07 14.84
N THR A 65 3.35 8.32 15.85
CA THR A 65 4.55 7.48 15.84
C THR A 65 4.34 6.27 14.93
N PRO A 66 5.42 5.62 14.44
CA PRO A 66 5.30 4.37 13.67
C PRO A 66 4.54 3.26 14.41
N LYS A 67 4.64 3.24 15.74
CA LYS A 67 3.91 2.26 16.58
C LYS A 67 2.42 2.55 16.60
N GLU A 68 2.01 3.79 16.89
CA GLU A 68 0.60 4.21 16.85
C GLU A 68 -0.01 3.96 15.49
N TYR A 69 0.71 4.29 14.40
CA TYR A 69 0.24 4.01 13.04
C TYR A 69 0.02 2.51 12.81
N ALA A 70 0.93 1.64 13.28
CA ALA A 70 0.79 0.21 13.15
C ALA A 70 -0.42 -0.33 13.92
N GLU A 71 -0.64 0.14 15.14
CA GLU A 71 -1.78 -0.23 15.99
C GLU A 71 -3.10 0.20 15.35
N ASP A 72 -3.19 1.44 14.88
CA ASP A 72 -4.36 1.98 14.19
C ASP A 72 -4.67 1.19 12.90
N LEU A 73 -3.63 0.86 12.12
CA LEU A 73 -3.79 0.12 10.87
C LEU A 73 -4.29 -1.32 11.12
N VAL A 74 -3.70 -2.02 12.09
CA VAL A 74 -4.13 -3.37 12.46
C VAL A 74 -5.56 -3.36 13.00
N SER A 75 -5.92 -2.36 13.82
CA SER A 75 -7.27 -2.19 14.33
C SER A 75 -8.29 -1.95 13.20
N ALA A 76 -7.96 -1.06 12.27
CA ALA A 76 -8.84 -0.72 11.14
C ALA A 76 -9.11 -1.91 10.21
N TYR A 77 -8.20 -2.88 10.15
CA TYR A 77 -8.31 -4.09 9.32
C TYR A 77 -8.53 -5.36 10.14
N SER A 78 -8.97 -5.23 11.40
CA SER A 78 -9.21 -6.42 12.23
C SER A 78 -10.38 -7.26 11.68
N TYR A 79 -10.26 -8.57 11.86
CA TYR A 79 -11.31 -9.51 11.44
C TYR A 79 -12.65 -9.22 12.12
N GLU A 80 -12.62 -8.75 13.36
CA GLU A 80 -13.83 -8.45 14.14
C GLU A 80 -14.59 -7.27 13.52
N ASP A 81 -13.90 -6.23 13.06
CA ASP A 81 -14.53 -5.11 12.36
C ASP A 81 -15.17 -5.55 11.05
N PHE A 82 -14.53 -6.47 10.34
CA PHE A 82 -15.05 -7.01 9.09
C PHE A 82 -16.26 -7.94 9.33
N SER A 83 -16.23 -8.75 10.37
CA SER A 83 -17.34 -9.66 10.71
C SER A 83 -18.56 -8.93 11.27
N ASN A 84 -18.36 -7.77 11.89
CA ASN A 84 -19.42 -6.91 12.42
C ASN A 84 -19.91 -5.87 11.39
N SER A 85 -19.26 -5.75 10.24
CA SER A 85 -19.69 -4.85 9.18
C SER A 85 -20.98 -5.35 8.53
N LYS A 86 -21.87 -4.44 8.16
CA LYS A 86 -23.09 -4.75 7.38
C LYS A 86 -22.77 -5.06 5.89
N VAL A 87 -21.52 -5.21 5.55
CA VAL A 87 -21.06 -5.50 4.19
C VAL A 87 -21.04 -6.99 3.98
N HIS A 88 -21.87 -7.48 3.08
CA HIS A 88 -21.88 -8.87 2.64
C HIS A 88 -21.13 -8.98 1.31
N ILE A 89 -20.08 -9.79 1.27
CA ILE A 89 -19.34 -10.08 0.05
C ILE A 89 -19.89 -11.40 -0.51
N ILE A 90 -20.44 -11.36 -1.71
CA ILE A 90 -20.96 -12.53 -2.41
C ILE A 90 -20.00 -12.88 -3.55
N VAL A 91 -19.45 -14.09 -3.51
CA VAL A 91 -18.63 -14.67 -4.57
C VAL A 91 -19.31 -15.95 -5.06
N ASP A 92 -19.56 -16.04 -6.36
CA ASP A 92 -20.24 -17.18 -6.98
C ASP A 92 -21.59 -17.54 -6.32
N GLY A 93 -22.37 -16.52 -5.93
CA GLY A 93 -23.67 -16.69 -5.30
C GLY A 93 -23.64 -17.19 -3.84
N LYS A 94 -22.46 -17.27 -3.23
CA LYS A 94 -22.28 -17.65 -1.82
C LYS A 94 -21.68 -16.50 -1.02
N GLU A 95 -22.16 -16.36 0.21
CA GLU A 95 -21.59 -15.38 1.14
C GLU A 95 -20.14 -15.79 1.48
N TRP A 96 -19.19 -14.91 1.15
CA TRP A 96 -17.80 -15.09 1.48
C TRP A 96 -17.47 -14.38 2.80
N LYS A 97 -16.83 -15.10 3.70
CA LYS A 97 -16.30 -14.54 4.96
C LYS A 97 -14.79 -14.71 4.99
N PRO A 98 -14.03 -13.67 5.35
CA PRO A 98 -12.58 -13.80 5.47
C PRO A 98 -12.22 -14.82 6.54
N THR A 99 -11.37 -15.76 6.19
CA THR A 99 -10.87 -16.80 7.12
C THR A 99 -9.57 -16.42 7.81
N GLN A 100 -8.90 -15.36 7.34
CA GLN A 100 -7.64 -14.90 7.89
C GLN A 100 -7.88 -13.89 9.01
N LYS A 101 -7.28 -14.15 10.16
CA LYS A 101 -7.30 -13.24 11.32
C LYS A 101 -6.33 -12.06 11.16
N THR A 102 -5.39 -12.14 10.22
CA THR A 102 -4.38 -11.11 9.98
C THR A 102 -4.51 -10.58 8.56
N PRO A 103 -4.73 -9.28 8.38
CA PRO A 103 -4.84 -8.69 7.06
C PRO A 103 -3.51 -8.78 6.30
N CYS A 104 -3.57 -8.94 4.99
CA CYS A 104 -2.41 -8.84 4.12
C CYS A 104 -2.08 -7.35 3.94
N LEU A 105 -1.11 -6.85 4.69
CA LEU A 105 -0.68 -5.47 4.64
C LEU A 105 0.52 -5.29 3.72
N LEU A 106 0.58 -4.14 3.02
CA LEU A 106 1.76 -3.74 2.25
C LEU A 106 3.00 -3.58 3.11
N GLU A 107 2.82 -3.15 4.35
CA GLU A 107 3.89 -3.03 5.33
C GLU A 107 3.83 -4.18 6.33
N TYR A 108 4.99 -4.78 6.62
CA TYR A 108 5.16 -5.65 7.77
C TYR A 108 5.62 -4.81 8.96
N PHE A 109 5.03 -5.09 10.09
CA PHE A 109 5.47 -4.55 11.37
C PHE A 109 6.20 -5.65 12.13
N ASP A 110 7.41 -5.32 12.62
CA ASP A 110 8.18 -6.24 13.47
C ASP A 110 7.37 -6.50 14.76
N GLU A 111 7.34 -7.75 15.23
CA GLU A 111 6.68 -8.13 16.50
C GLU A 111 7.18 -7.32 17.71
N LYS A 112 8.38 -6.77 17.63
CA LYS A 112 8.94 -5.87 18.65
C LYS A 112 8.27 -4.51 18.73
N ILE A 113 7.41 -4.18 17.77
CA ILE A 113 6.64 -2.92 17.76
C ILE A 113 5.26 -3.10 18.44
N LYS A 114 4.92 -4.34 18.73
CA LYS A 114 3.69 -4.68 19.47
C LYS A 114 3.80 -4.29 20.94
#